data_73849e95cfe0ef6c2624e5b7f771919b
#
_entry.id   73849e95cfe0ef6c2624e5b7f771919b
#
_cell.length_a   1.000
_cell.length_b   1.000
_cell.length_c   1.000
_cell.angle_alpha   90.00
_cell.angle_beta   90.00
_cell.angle_gamma   90.00
#
_symmetry.space_group_name_H-M   'P 1'
#
loop_
_entity.id
_entity.type
_entity.pdbx_description
1 polymer ?
#
loop_
_entity_poly.entity_id
_entity_poly.type
_entity_poly.pdbx_seq_one_letter_code
_entity_poly.pdbx_strand_id
1 'polypeptide(L)'
;MGYLVIALFLVFNGLFLWVFSGTFNILDAGFADLSAFFQLAPWVLLFLIPAVTMRAFSDEKKMGTLELLRTKPISLQSIVLAKYFASVALIVGSLIPTLLYVLTISSLGSVVGNFDLGSTIGSYVGLLCLVCSYAAIGTFSSTLSSNQIVAFIIAILICFALYYGFEGLTSLINADFSIESLGMKAHFDSTTRGIIDTRDIVYFLSIAAFFLAATVFKLRKES
;
A
#
# COMPACT_ATOMS: atom_id res chain seq x y z
N MET A 1 9.82 11.58 -11.78
CA MET A 1 8.57 10.89 -11.44
C MET A 1 8.46 10.59 -9.94
N GLY A 2 9.49 10.03 -9.27
CA GLY A 2 9.43 9.70 -7.84
C GLY A 2 9.05 10.88 -6.93
N TYR A 3 9.66 12.04 -7.11
CA TYR A 3 9.33 13.24 -6.32
C TYR A 3 7.86 13.69 -6.46
N LEU A 4 7.27 13.52 -7.64
CA LEU A 4 5.87 13.84 -7.87
C LEU A 4 4.93 12.93 -7.07
N VAL A 5 5.28 11.65 -6.97
CA VAL A 5 4.53 10.67 -6.16
C VAL A 5 4.56 11.03 -4.69
N ILE A 6 5.77 11.34 -4.16
CA ILE A 6 5.95 11.78 -2.77
C ILE A 6 5.15 13.07 -2.52
N ALA A 7 5.27 14.04 -3.42
CA ALA A 7 4.57 15.31 -3.30
C ALA A 7 3.04 15.12 -3.32
N LEU A 8 2.51 14.32 -4.23
CA LEU A 8 1.08 14.01 -4.28
C LEU A 8 0.60 13.35 -2.99
N PHE A 9 1.33 12.34 -2.48
CA PHE A 9 0.97 11.68 -1.24
C PHE A 9 0.89 12.66 -0.07
N LEU A 10 1.91 13.49 0.09
CA LEU A 10 1.98 14.47 1.18
C LEU A 10 0.93 15.58 1.03
N VAL A 11 0.70 16.07 -0.19
CA VAL A 11 -0.31 17.11 -0.46
C VAL A 11 -1.71 16.58 -0.16
N PHE A 12 -2.07 15.38 -0.67
CA PHE A 12 -3.39 14.81 -0.39
C PHE A 12 -3.60 14.59 1.10
N ASN A 13 -2.66 13.92 1.78
CA ASN A 13 -2.78 13.72 3.22
C ASN A 13 -2.80 15.06 3.97
N GLY A 14 -1.93 16.01 3.61
CA GLY A 14 -1.89 17.33 4.24
C GLY A 14 -3.20 18.11 4.10
N LEU A 15 -3.79 18.13 2.91
CA LEU A 15 -5.06 18.84 2.66
C LEU A 15 -6.22 18.22 3.46
N PHE A 16 -6.36 16.89 3.44
CA PHE A 16 -7.47 16.23 4.14
C PHE A 16 -7.32 16.24 5.65
N LEU A 17 -6.09 16.15 6.17
CA LEU A 17 -5.86 16.08 7.61
C LEU A 17 -5.83 17.44 8.30
N TRP A 18 -5.44 18.53 7.59
CA TRP A 18 -5.18 19.83 8.20
C TRP A 18 -6.01 20.98 7.63
N VAL A 19 -6.53 20.88 6.40
CA VAL A 19 -7.17 22.00 5.71
C VAL A 19 -8.67 21.80 5.53
N PHE A 20 -9.09 20.64 5.02
CA PHE A 20 -10.51 20.38 4.76
C PHE A 20 -11.22 19.99 6.04
N SER A 21 -12.27 20.74 6.41
CA SER A 21 -13.15 20.38 7.51
C SER A 21 -13.91 19.09 7.19
N GLY A 22 -13.97 18.16 8.14
CA GLY A 22 -14.66 16.89 7.96
C GLY A 22 -14.11 15.76 8.83
N THR A 23 -14.58 14.56 8.58
CA THR A 23 -14.26 13.34 9.37
C THR A 23 -12.75 12.99 9.42
N PHE A 24 -11.97 13.44 8.45
CA PHE A 24 -10.52 13.19 8.41
C PHE A 24 -9.70 14.35 8.97
N ASN A 25 -10.32 15.47 9.36
CA ASN A 25 -9.56 16.59 9.92
C ASN A 25 -9.19 16.32 11.37
N ILE A 26 -7.90 16.30 11.66
CA ILE A 26 -7.38 16.03 13.01
C ILE A 26 -7.77 17.13 14.00
N LEU A 27 -7.84 18.39 13.55
CA LEU A 27 -8.17 19.52 14.41
C LEU A 27 -9.67 19.51 14.80
N ASP A 28 -10.54 19.07 13.88
CA ASP A 28 -11.98 18.99 14.12
C ASP A 28 -12.34 17.79 15.02
N ALA A 29 -11.51 16.74 15.03
CA ALA A 29 -11.74 15.54 15.84
C ALA A 29 -11.64 15.81 17.35
N GLY A 30 -10.92 16.84 17.78
CA GLY A 30 -10.79 17.23 19.20
C GLY A 30 -9.96 16.28 20.06
N PHE A 31 -9.35 15.25 19.48
CA PHE A 31 -8.48 14.28 20.14
C PHE A 31 -7.09 14.30 19.52
N ALA A 32 -6.04 14.15 20.34
CA ALA A 32 -4.66 14.02 19.90
C ALA A 32 -4.40 12.61 19.37
N ASP A 33 -4.93 12.29 18.19
CA ASP A 33 -4.92 10.96 17.58
C ASP A 33 -4.59 11.05 16.08
N LEU A 34 -3.95 10.01 15.55
CA LEU A 34 -3.62 9.82 14.14
C LEU A 34 -4.57 8.85 13.40
N SER A 35 -5.66 8.42 14.02
CA SER A 35 -6.60 7.48 13.42
C SER A 35 -7.12 7.96 12.06
N ALA A 36 -7.36 9.25 11.89
CA ALA A 36 -7.78 9.85 10.63
C ALA A 36 -6.75 9.64 9.52
N PHE A 37 -5.45 9.77 9.83
CA PHE A 37 -4.37 9.50 8.88
C PHE A 37 -4.34 8.03 8.47
N PHE A 38 -4.43 7.10 9.43
CA PHE A 38 -4.38 5.67 9.14
C PHE A 38 -5.64 5.15 8.44
N GLN A 39 -6.77 5.85 8.54
CA GLN A 39 -7.95 5.57 7.72
C GLN A 39 -7.81 6.11 6.30
N LEU A 40 -7.21 7.29 6.11
CA LEU A 40 -7.04 7.92 4.81
C LEU A 40 -5.88 7.31 4.00
N ALA A 41 -4.75 7.01 4.64
CA ALA A 41 -3.52 6.56 3.98
C ALA A 41 -3.71 5.31 3.10
N PRO A 42 -4.42 4.23 3.53
CA PRO A 42 -4.68 3.07 2.68
C PRO A 42 -5.42 3.42 1.38
N TRP A 43 -6.37 4.36 1.42
CA TRP A 43 -7.09 4.84 0.24
C TRP A 43 -6.17 5.56 -0.74
N VAL A 44 -5.35 6.47 -0.25
CA VAL A 44 -4.39 7.20 -1.10
C VAL A 44 -3.37 6.24 -1.70
N LEU A 45 -2.87 5.30 -0.90
CA LEU A 45 -1.89 4.30 -1.33
C LEU A 45 -2.48 3.31 -2.35
N LEU A 46 -3.78 3.00 -2.28
CA LEU A 46 -4.48 2.14 -3.23
C LEU A 46 -4.39 2.66 -4.67
N PHE A 47 -4.33 3.96 -4.88
CA PHE A 47 -4.14 4.57 -6.19
C PHE A 47 -2.67 4.87 -6.49
N LEU A 48 -1.93 5.33 -5.48
CA LEU A 48 -0.57 5.80 -5.66
C LEU A 48 0.41 4.67 -5.97
N ILE A 49 0.31 3.54 -5.28
CA ILE A 49 1.20 2.40 -5.50
C ILE A 49 1.02 1.79 -6.88
N PRO A 50 -0.21 1.51 -7.37
CA PRO A 50 -0.43 1.14 -8.75
C PRO A 50 0.11 2.14 -9.77
N ALA A 51 0.00 3.45 -9.52
CA ALA A 51 0.55 4.47 -10.42
C ALA A 51 2.08 4.43 -10.52
N VAL A 52 2.76 4.06 -9.43
CA VAL A 52 4.22 3.87 -9.42
C VAL A 52 4.62 2.59 -10.14
N THR A 53 3.91 1.50 -9.84
CA THR A 53 4.29 0.14 -10.29
C THR A 53 3.82 -0.18 -11.71
N MET A 54 2.81 0.53 -12.24
CA MET A 54 2.27 0.25 -13.57
C MET A 54 3.32 0.23 -14.70
N ARG A 55 4.41 1.00 -14.54
CA ARG A 55 5.50 1.11 -15.51
C ARG A 55 6.59 0.06 -15.36
N ALA A 56 6.55 -0.73 -14.28
CA ALA A 56 7.64 -1.64 -13.93
C ALA A 56 8.02 -2.61 -15.07
N PHE A 57 7.02 -3.20 -15.72
CA PHE A 57 7.21 -4.11 -16.85
C PHE A 57 6.44 -3.72 -18.11
N SER A 58 5.34 -2.94 -17.99
CA SER A 58 4.53 -2.57 -19.14
C SER A 58 5.29 -1.70 -20.14
N ASP A 59 6.18 -0.81 -19.68
CA ASP A 59 7.02 0.00 -20.56
C ASP A 59 8.03 -0.83 -21.33
N GLU A 60 8.68 -1.80 -20.67
CA GLU A 60 9.64 -2.69 -21.30
C GLU A 60 8.97 -3.60 -22.33
N LYS A 61 7.74 -4.07 -22.03
CA LYS A 61 6.93 -4.82 -23.00
C LYS A 61 6.56 -3.97 -24.20
N LYS A 62 6.14 -2.72 -23.97
CA LYS A 62 5.76 -1.79 -25.04
C LYS A 62 6.92 -1.43 -25.95
N MET A 63 8.12 -1.26 -25.39
CA MET A 63 9.33 -0.90 -26.13
C MET A 63 10.08 -2.10 -26.70
N GLY A 64 9.65 -3.34 -26.41
CA GLY A 64 10.37 -4.56 -26.82
C GLY A 64 11.71 -4.77 -26.11
N THR A 65 11.99 -4.00 -25.05
CA THR A 65 13.27 -4.05 -24.32
C THR A 65 13.34 -5.17 -23.28
N LEU A 66 12.22 -5.83 -23.03
CA LEU A 66 12.15 -6.95 -22.08
C LEU A 66 13.06 -8.12 -22.54
N GLU A 67 13.13 -8.38 -23.85
CA GLU A 67 14.02 -9.40 -24.42
C GLU A 67 15.49 -9.06 -24.21
N LEU A 68 15.87 -7.79 -24.39
CA LEU A 68 17.24 -7.32 -24.12
C LEU A 68 17.62 -7.45 -22.65
N LEU A 69 16.66 -7.29 -21.74
CA LEU A 69 16.89 -7.47 -20.31
C LEU A 69 17.18 -8.95 -19.98
N ARG A 70 16.57 -9.87 -20.71
CA ARG A 70 16.74 -11.32 -20.56
C ARG A 70 18.07 -11.86 -21.13
N THR A 71 18.70 -11.16 -22.06
CA THR A 71 20.01 -11.56 -22.55
C THR A 71 21.15 -11.33 -21.57
N LYS A 72 20.90 -10.52 -20.52
CA LYS A 72 21.89 -10.30 -19.47
C LYS A 72 21.96 -11.51 -18.53
N PRO A 73 23.16 -11.82 -17.98
CA PRO A 73 23.35 -12.94 -17.07
C PRO A 73 22.77 -12.64 -15.65
N ILE A 74 21.50 -12.25 -15.60
CA ILE A 74 20.79 -11.89 -14.36
C ILE A 74 19.52 -12.74 -14.28
N SER A 75 19.23 -13.32 -13.10
CA SER A 75 18.03 -14.12 -12.93
C SER A 75 16.77 -13.26 -13.02
N LEU A 76 15.68 -13.81 -13.60
CA LEU A 76 14.38 -13.15 -13.64
C LEU A 76 13.88 -12.75 -12.24
N GLN A 77 14.15 -13.59 -11.24
CA GLN A 77 13.80 -13.30 -9.85
C GLN A 77 14.50 -12.03 -9.35
N SER A 78 15.80 -11.87 -9.65
CA SER A 78 16.54 -10.66 -9.24
C SER A 78 15.99 -9.41 -9.91
N ILE A 79 15.55 -9.49 -11.17
CA ILE A 79 14.96 -8.36 -11.89
C ILE A 79 13.62 -7.98 -11.25
N VAL A 80 12.75 -8.96 -10.96
CA VAL A 80 11.45 -8.72 -10.33
C VAL A 80 11.63 -8.11 -8.94
N LEU A 81 12.51 -8.70 -8.12
CA LEU A 81 12.78 -8.20 -6.78
C LEU A 81 13.39 -6.79 -6.79
N ALA A 82 14.31 -6.49 -7.70
CA ALA A 82 14.89 -5.15 -7.81
C ALA A 82 13.82 -4.08 -8.10
N LYS A 83 12.91 -4.33 -9.04
CA LYS A 83 11.81 -3.42 -9.37
C LYS A 83 10.79 -3.29 -8.25
N TYR A 84 10.47 -4.39 -7.60
CA TYR A 84 9.61 -4.42 -6.43
C TYR A 84 10.17 -3.58 -5.28
N PHE A 85 11.43 -3.84 -4.88
CA PHE A 85 12.04 -3.09 -3.79
C PHE A 85 12.28 -1.63 -4.14
N ALA A 86 12.53 -1.28 -5.40
CA ALA A 86 12.62 0.11 -5.83
C ALA A 86 11.28 0.85 -5.64
N SER A 87 10.14 0.22 -5.97
CA SER A 87 8.82 0.81 -5.75
C SER A 87 8.48 0.90 -4.27
N VAL A 88 8.76 -0.14 -3.48
CA VAL A 88 8.57 -0.12 -2.01
C VAL A 88 9.40 0.99 -1.38
N ALA A 89 10.69 1.10 -1.72
CA ALA A 89 11.59 2.12 -1.18
C ALA A 89 11.09 3.54 -1.47
N LEU A 90 10.54 3.78 -2.66
CA LEU A 90 9.97 5.08 -3.03
C LEU A 90 8.77 5.43 -2.16
N ILE A 91 7.86 4.47 -1.94
CA ILE A 91 6.67 4.70 -1.10
C ILE A 91 7.04 4.82 0.38
N VAL A 92 7.95 3.99 0.88
CA VAL A 92 8.48 4.13 2.25
C VAL A 92 9.12 5.50 2.44
N GLY A 93 9.87 5.99 1.44
CA GLY A 93 10.39 7.35 1.43
C GLY A 93 9.30 8.43 1.53
N SER A 94 8.10 8.19 1.01
CA SER A 94 6.96 9.10 1.15
C SER A 94 6.30 9.04 2.53
N LEU A 95 6.45 7.93 3.26
CA LEU A 95 5.95 7.80 4.63
C LEU A 95 6.87 8.48 5.67
N ILE A 96 8.16 8.65 5.39
CA ILE A 96 9.09 9.27 6.35
C ILE A 96 8.64 10.68 6.79
N PRO A 97 8.25 11.61 5.88
CA PRO A 97 7.79 12.91 6.29
C PRO A 97 6.52 12.89 7.14
N THR A 98 5.68 11.86 7.05
CA THR A 98 4.46 11.74 7.86
C THR A 98 4.76 11.49 9.34
N LEU A 99 5.98 11.07 9.68
CA LEU A 99 6.42 10.98 11.08
C LEU A 99 6.41 12.36 11.77
N LEU A 100 6.49 13.45 11.00
CA LEU A 100 6.32 14.81 11.54
C LEU A 100 4.90 15.02 12.10
N TYR A 101 3.88 14.32 11.56
CA TYR A 101 2.53 14.38 12.11
C TYR A 101 2.48 13.85 13.55
N VAL A 102 3.24 12.78 13.83
CA VAL A 102 3.36 12.23 15.20
C VAL A 102 3.90 13.28 16.16
N LEU A 103 4.99 13.97 15.77
CA LEU A 103 5.60 15.03 16.57
C LEU A 103 4.64 16.21 16.75
N THR A 104 3.93 16.62 15.71
CA THR A 104 2.98 17.74 15.75
C THR A 104 1.82 17.42 16.70
N ILE A 105 1.22 16.23 16.60
CA ILE A 105 0.08 15.84 17.44
C ILE A 105 0.50 15.67 18.89
N SER A 106 1.67 15.08 19.14
CA SER A 106 2.18 14.93 20.51
C SER A 106 2.44 16.27 21.18
N SER A 107 2.72 17.33 20.41
CA SER A 107 2.93 18.69 20.92
C SER A 107 1.64 19.50 21.06
N LEU A 108 0.59 19.18 20.27
CA LEU A 108 -0.71 19.88 20.30
C LEU A 108 -1.65 19.33 21.38
N GLY A 109 -1.38 18.16 21.92
CA GLY A 109 -2.18 17.57 23.01
C GLY A 109 -2.20 18.45 24.26
N SER A 110 -3.37 18.64 24.87
CA SER A 110 -3.54 19.42 26.10
C SER A 110 -2.70 18.89 27.28
N VAL A 111 -2.39 17.60 27.27
CA VAL A 111 -1.46 16.93 28.18
C VAL A 111 -0.32 16.36 27.36
N VAL A 112 0.86 16.90 27.55
CA VAL A 112 2.07 16.41 26.86
C VAL A 112 2.30 14.94 27.19
N GLY A 113 2.36 14.10 26.15
CA GLY A 113 2.58 12.64 26.30
C GLY A 113 1.29 11.81 26.38
N ASN A 114 0.10 12.38 26.33
CA ASN A 114 -1.16 11.63 26.20
C ASN A 114 -1.44 11.24 24.75
N PHE A 115 -0.48 10.51 24.16
CA PHE A 115 -0.51 10.04 22.80
C PHE A 115 -0.24 8.53 22.78
N ASP A 116 -1.11 7.74 22.13
CA ASP A 116 -0.96 6.29 22.05
C ASP A 116 0.14 5.91 21.05
N LEU A 117 1.37 5.78 21.56
CA LEU A 117 2.53 5.32 20.79
C LEU A 117 2.36 3.88 20.30
N GLY A 118 1.68 3.02 21.09
CA GLY A 118 1.50 1.61 20.73
C GLY A 118 0.64 1.46 19.46
N SER A 119 -0.52 2.11 19.46
CA SER A 119 -1.43 2.15 18.31
C SER A 119 -0.75 2.77 17.08
N THR A 120 -0.01 3.85 17.26
CA THR A 120 0.70 4.54 16.18
C THR A 120 1.79 3.67 15.55
N ILE A 121 2.64 3.03 16.35
CA ILE A 121 3.70 2.13 15.84
C ILE A 121 3.06 0.95 15.13
N GLY A 122 2.03 0.33 15.72
CA GLY A 122 1.28 -0.77 15.10
C GLY A 122 0.70 -0.38 13.75
N SER A 123 0.09 0.81 13.66
CA SER A 123 -0.48 1.34 12.42
C SER A 123 0.57 1.58 11.34
N TYR A 124 1.75 2.13 11.67
CA TYR A 124 2.85 2.28 10.71
C TYR A 124 3.39 0.94 10.23
N VAL A 125 3.52 -0.05 11.11
CA VAL A 125 3.90 -1.42 10.72
C VAL A 125 2.85 -2.01 9.78
N GLY A 126 1.56 -1.86 10.09
CA GLY A 126 0.46 -2.27 9.22
C GLY A 126 0.51 -1.59 7.84
N LEU A 127 0.78 -0.27 7.79
CA LEU A 127 0.96 0.47 6.53
C LEU A 127 2.14 -0.07 5.72
N LEU A 128 3.27 -0.36 6.35
CA LEU A 128 4.43 -0.95 5.67
C LEU A 128 4.09 -2.32 5.07
N CYS A 129 3.39 -3.17 5.80
CA CYS A 129 2.93 -4.46 5.31
C CYS A 129 1.96 -4.31 4.13
N LEU A 130 1.04 -3.35 4.21
CA LEU A 130 0.10 -3.01 3.14
C LEU A 130 0.83 -2.51 1.88
N VAL A 131 1.81 -1.62 2.04
CA VAL A 131 2.68 -1.13 0.95
C VAL A 131 3.38 -2.29 0.25
N CYS A 132 3.94 -3.24 1.00
CA CYS A 132 4.58 -4.43 0.45
C CYS A 132 3.62 -5.25 -0.42
N SER A 133 2.39 -5.47 0.06
CA SER A 133 1.37 -6.24 -0.66
C SER A 133 0.89 -5.51 -1.91
N TYR A 134 0.55 -4.22 -1.81
CA TYR A 134 0.10 -3.41 -2.95
C TYR A 134 1.18 -3.28 -4.02
N ALA A 135 2.45 -3.11 -3.62
CA ALA A 135 3.58 -3.05 -4.56
C ALA A 135 3.78 -4.38 -5.32
N ALA A 136 3.59 -5.52 -4.65
CA ALA A 136 3.65 -6.83 -5.29
C ALA A 136 2.51 -7.03 -6.30
N ILE A 137 1.27 -6.65 -5.93
CA ILE A 137 0.11 -6.70 -6.81
C ILE A 137 0.32 -5.79 -8.03
N GLY A 138 0.77 -4.56 -7.82
CA GLY A 138 1.03 -3.62 -8.91
C GLY A 138 2.16 -4.08 -9.85
N THR A 139 3.23 -4.66 -9.30
CA THR A 139 4.32 -5.27 -10.08
C THR A 139 3.79 -6.42 -10.93
N PHE A 140 2.96 -7.30 -10.37
CA PHE A 140 2.29 -8.38 -11.11
C PHE A 140 1.41 -7.82 -12.23
N SER A 141 0.53 -6.87 -11.92
CA SER A 141 -0.39 -6.27 -12.88
C SER A 141 0.33 -5.62 -14.06
N SER A 142 1.52 -5.04 -13.82
CA SER A 142 2.35 -4.47 -14.89
C SER A 142 2.87 -5.50 -15.89
N THR A 143 2.88 -6.79 -15.54
CA THR A 143 3.26 -7.88 -16.46
C THR A 143 2.10 -8.36 -17.33
N LEU A 144 0.85 -8.00 -17.00
CA LEU A 144 -0.33 -8.49 -17.72
C LEU A 144 -0.61 -7.73 -19.02
N SER A 145 -0.16 -6.48 -19.13
CA SER A 145 -0.42 -5.63 -20.30
C SER A 145 0.80 -4.78 -20.67
N SER A 146 0.97 -4.53 -21.95
CA SER A 146 1.91 -3.53 -22.49
C SER A 146 1.37 -2.10 -22.38
N ASN A 147 0.10 -1.92 -22.06
CA ASN A 147 -0.51 -0.62 -21.81
C ASN A 147 -0.49 -0.30 -20.32
N GLN A 148 0.20 0.79 -19.94
CA GLN A 148 0.34 1.26 -18.57
C GLN A 148 -1.01 1.53 -17.89
N ILE A 149 -1.98 2.11 -18.64
CA ILE A 149 -3.31 2.46 -18.10
C ILE A 149 -4.09 1.18 -17.75
N VAL A 150 -4.01 0.17 -18.62
CA VAL A 150 -4.65 -1.14 -18.36
C VAL A 150 -4.01 -1.82 -17.14
N ALA A 151 -2.67 -1.81 -17.05
CA ALA A 151 -1.95 -2.35 -15.89
C ALA A 151 -2.34 -1.63 -14.59
N PHE A 152 -2.48 -0.30 -14.63
CA PHE A 152 -2.93 0.53 -13.51
C PHE A 152 -4.35 0.16 -13.04
N ILE A 153 -5.30 0.07 -13.97
CA ILE A 153 -6.69 -0.28 -13.66
C ILE A 153 -6.77 -1.68 -13.05
N ILE A 154 -6.06 -2.65 -13.63
CA ILE A 154 -6.03 -4.04 -13.09
C ILE A 154 -5.45 -4.03 -11.66
N ALA A 155 -4.37 -3.30 -11.42
CA ALA A 155 -3.76 -3.21 -10.10
C ALA A 155 -4.74 -2.63 -9.06
N ILE A 156 -5.41 -1.52 -9.39
CA ILE A 156 -6.42 -0.91 -8.50
C ILE A 156 -7.55 -1.90 -8.22
N LEU A 157 -8.08 -2.57 -9.23
CA LEU A 157 -9.18 -3.52 -9.05
C LEU A 157 -8.80 -4.67 -8.13
N ILE A 158 -7.59 -5.24 -8.29
CA ILE A 158 -7.11 -6.31 -7.42
C ILE A 158 -6.88 -5.80 -5.99
N CYS A 159 -6.22 -4.65 -5.83
CA CYS A 159 -6.00 -4.05 -4.51
C CYS A 159 -7.34 -3.74 -3.81
N PHE A 160 -8.29 -3.14 -4.53
CA PHE A 160 -9.61 -2.82 -4.01
C PHE A 160 -10.39 -4.10 -3.61
N ALA A 161 -10.38 -5.11 -4.47
CA ALA A 161 -11.06 -6.38 -4.20
C ALA A 161 -10.48 -7.09 -2.96
N LEU A 162 -9.16 -7.08 -2.77
CA LEU A 162 -8.53 -7.71 -1.61
C LEU A 162 -8.65 -6.86 -0.33
N TYR A 163 -8.75 -5.54 -0.45
CA TYR A 163 -8.87 -4.66 0.71
C TYR A 163 -10.33 -4.54 1.18
N TYR A 164 -11.27 -4.20 0.29
CA TYR A 164 -12.68 -3.96 0.61
C TYR A 164 -13.63 -5.07 0.18
N GLY A 165 -13.22 -5.93 -0.75
CA GLY A 165 -14.14 -6.90 -1.35
C GLY A 165 -14.72 -7.90 -0.35
N PHE A 166 -13.95 -8.33 0.62
CA PHE A 166 -14.42 -9.28 1.64
C PHE A 166 -15.40 -8.63 2.61
N GLU A 167 -15.19 -7.38 3.02
CA GLU A 167 -16.15 -6.61 3.82
C GLU A 167 -17.46 -6.39 3.07
N GLY A 168 -17.37 -6.00 1.78
CA GLY A 168 -18.55 -5.85 0.92
C GLY A 168 -19.33 -7.15 0.74
N LEU A 169 -18.65 -8.28 0.56
CA LEU A 169 -19.29 -9.59 0.46
C LEU A 169 -19.99 -9.98 1.78
N THR A 170 -19.35 -9.74 2.92
CA THR A 170 -19.93 -10.02 4.23
C THR A 170 -21.23 -9.23 4.45
N SER A 171 -21.26 -7.97 4.07
CA SER A 171 -22.45 -7.11 4.17
C SER A 171 -23.60 -7.55 3.26
N LEU A 172 -23.29 -8.11 2.08
CA LEU A 172 -24.30 -8.57 1.12
C LEU A 172 -24.92 -9.93 1.49
N ILE A 173 -24.13 -10.83 2.06
CA ILE A 173 -24.54 -12.22 2.30
C ILE A 173 -25.02 -12.39 3.76
N ASN A 174 -24.93 -11.37 4.62
CA ASN A 174 -25.11 -11.47 6.07
C ASN A 174 -24.33 -12.67 6.66
N ALA A 175 -23.14 -12.91 6.08
CA ALA A 175 -22.29 -14.02 6.45
C ALA A 175 -21.56 -13.73 7.77
N ASP A 176 -21.22 -14.80 8.48
CA ASP A 176 -20.46 -14.69 9.71
C ASP A 176 -19.11 -13.99 9.48
N PHE A 177 -18.60 -13.34 10.54
CA PHE A 177 -17.32 -12.62 10.64
C PHE A 177 -16.08 -13.35 10.04
N SER A 178 -16.19 -14.64 9.80
CA SER A 178 -15.13 -15.50 9.24
C SER A 178 -14.66 -15.09 7.84
N ILE A 179 -15.54 -14.51 7.00
CA ILE A 179 -15.18 -14.12 5.62
C ILE A 179 -14.49 -12.76 5.61
N GLU A 180 -14.92 -11.84 6.47
CA GLU A 180 -14.30 -10.53 6.63
C GLU A 180 -12.82 -10.64 7.04
N SER A 181 -12.50 -11.61 7.90
CA SER A 181 -11.14 -11.87 8.36
C SER A 181 -10.15 -12.30 7.26
N LEU A 182 -10.62 -12.63 6.06
CA LEU A 182 -9.77 -12.89 4.89
C LEU A 182 -9.35 -11.61 4.15
N GLY A 183 -9.96 -10.46 4.47
CA GLY A 183 -9.68 -9.19 3.84
C GLY A 183 -8.43 -8.50 4.40
N MET A 184 -7.67 -7.80 3.55
CA MET A 184 -6.52 -6.99 3.99
C MET A 184 -6.92 -5.93 5.00
N LYS A 185 -8.14 -5.39 4.92
CA LYS A 185 -8.64 -4.35 5.83
C LYS A 185 -8.74 -4.89 7.26
N ALA A 186 -9.29 -6.07 7.46
CA ALA A 186 -9.43 -6.66 8.80
C ALA A 186 -8.08 -6.84 9.50
N HIS A 187 -7.06 -7.30 8.75
CA HIS A 187 -5.69 -7.43 9.25
C HIS A 187 -5.03 -6.07 9.50
N PHE A 188 -5.29 -5.09 8.66
CA PHE A 188 -4.80 -3.72 8.87
C PHE A 188 -5.46 -3.09 10.12
N ASP A 189 -6.77 -3.19 10.26
CA ASP A 189 -7.52 -2.68 11.42
C ASP A 189 -7.10 -3.36 12.75
N SER A 190 -6.64 -4.62 12.69
CA SER A 190 -6.03 -5.30 13.84
C SER A 190 -4.75 -4.59 14.29
N THR A 191 -3.86 -4.25 13.35
CA THR A 191 -2.59 -3.57 13.67
C THR A 191 -2.79 -2.13 14.19
N THR A 192 -3.86 -1.43 13.77
CA THR A 192 -4.17 -0.07 14.25
C THR A 192 -4.59 -0.02 15.72
N ARG A 193 -4.99 -1.15 16.30
CA ARG A 193 -5.29 -1.26 17.74
C ARG A 193 -4.05 -1.37 18.63
N GLY A 194 -2.86 -1.28 18.05
CA GLY A 194 -1.58 -1.40 18.77
C GLY A 194 -1.16 -2.83 19.07
N ILE A 195 -1.89 -3.84 18.59
CA ILE A 195 -1.56 -5.26 18.74
C ILE A 195 -0.92 -5.73 17.43
N ILE A 196 0.39 -5.93 17.44
CA ILE A 196 1.10 -6.51 16.30
C ILE A 196 1.01 -8.03 16.40
N ASP A 197 0.03 -8.64 15.73
CA ASP A 197 -0.04 -10.10 15.64
C ASP A 197 0.88 -10.58 14.49
N THR A 198 1.64 -11.63 14.76
CA THR A 198 2.47 -12.29 13.73
C THR A 198 1.62 -12.86 12.59
N ARG A 199 0.36 -13.18 12.85
CA ARG A 199 -0.61 -13.64 11.82
C ARG A 199 -0.84 -12.58 10.76
N ASP A 200 -0.99 -11.32 11.17
CA ASP A 200 -1.23 -10.20 10.24
C ASP A 200 0.01 -9.98 9.35
N ILE A 201 1.19 -10.01 9.93
CA ILE A 201 2.45 -9.88 9.18
C ILE A 201 2.61 -11.03 8.17
N VAL A 202 2.39 -12.27 8.60
CA VAL A 202 2.49 -13.46 7.73
C VAL A 202 1.46 -13.38 6.61
N TYR A 203 0.25 -12.91 6.88
CA TYR A 203 -0.78 -12.72 5.87
C TYR A 203 -0.32 -11.76 4.76
N PHE A 204 0.12 -10.54 5.09
CA PHE A 204 0.60 -9.56 4.11
C PHE A 204 1.82 -10.06 3.33
N LEU A 205 2.78 -10.70 4.02
CA LEU A 205 3.96 -11.28 3.37
C LEU A 205 3.59 -12.44 2.44
N SER A 206 2.60 -13.25 2.78
CA SER A 206 2.14 -14.34 1.92
C SER A 206 1.49 -13.83 0.64
N ILE A 207 0.69 -12.75 0.72
CA ILE A 207 0.14 -12.07 -0.46
C ILE A 207 1.25 -11.50 -1.32
N ALA A 208 2.21 -10.80 -0.73
CA ALA A 208 3.34 -10.25 -1.47
C ALA A 208 4.15 -11.36 -2.17
N ALA A 209 4.46 -12.45 -1.45
CA ALA A 209 5.18 -13.59 -2.01
C ALA A 209 4.40 -14.26 -3.15
N PHE A 210 3.10 -14.43 -3.00
CA PHE A 210 2.22 -15.01 -4.03
C PHE A 210 2.27 -14.20 -5.33
N PHE A 211 2.07 -12.88 -5.25
CA PHE A 211 2.06 -12.04 -6.45
C PHE A 211 3.45 -11.89 -7.07
N LEU A 212 4.52 -11.87 -6.27
CA LEU A 212 5.89 -11.90 -6.80
C LEU A 212 6.21 -13.22 -7.50
N ALA A 213 5.81 -14.35 -6.93
CA ALA A 213 5.96 -15.65 -7.57
C ALA A 213 5.15 -15.73 -8.88
N ALA A 214 3.90 -15.23 -8.87
CA ALA A 214 3.07 -15.14 -10.08
C ALA A 214 3.70 -14.25 -11.15
N THR A 215 4.35 -13.14 -10.77
CA THR A 215 5.12 -12.26 -11.67
C THR A 215 6.25 -13.02 -12.36
N VAL A 216 7.07 -13.74 -11.58
CA VAL A 216 8.18 -14.53 -12.13
C VAL A 216 7.67 -15.64 -13.05
N PHE A 217 6.61 -16.34 -12.64
CA PHE A 217 5.98 -17.39 -13.44
C PHE A 217 5.46 -16.87 -14.79
N LYS A 218 4.74 -15.73 -14.76
CA LYS A 218 4.20 -15.08 -15.96
C LYS A 218 5.31 -14.68 -16.92
N LEU A 219 6.36 -14.05 -16.42
CA LEU A 219 7.51 -13.66 -17.24
C LEU A 219 8.26 -14.87 -17.81
N ARG A 220 8.37 -15.97 -17.06
CA ARG A 220 8.99 -17.20 -17.55
C ARG A 220 8.20 -17.86 -18.68
N LYS A 221 6.85 -17.81 -18.63
CA LYS A 221 6.00 -18.39 -19.65
C LYS A 221 6.02 -17.60 -20.98
N GLU A 222 6.35 -16.34 -20.94
CA GLU A 222 6.51 -15.47 -22.12
C GLU A 222 7.93 -15.53 -22.72
N SER A 223 8.78 -16.36 -22.16
CA SER A 223 10.12 -16.71 -22.64
C SER A 223 10.04 -17.93 -23.54
#